data_c06558e1dde5e5cf840073c6884a9d13
#
_entry.id   c06558e1dde5e5cf840073c6884a9d13
#
_cell.length_a   1.000
_cell.length_b   1.000
_cell.length_c   1.000
_cell.angle_alpha   90.00
_cell.angle_beta   90.00
_cell.angle_gamma   90.00
#
_symmetry.space_group_name_H-M   'P 1'
#
loop_
_entity.id
_entity.type
_entity.pdbx_description
1 polymer ?
#
loop_
_entity_poly.entity_id
_entity_poly.type
_entity_poly.pdbx_seq_one_letter_code
_entity_poly.pdbx_strand_id
1 'polypeptide(L)'
;MNKENCLPITQDLIRLVEENGELEHLLKKSILQAKETNPDPMTNPVDSLESYYAFLDRSVQAMPWEIHPEGVFTTLYDRIDQSMGCLYYICEQPLDELSGRGYYHNSLLYHEPFRSWFIRMIQQCGGFLETPDSWNEEYYRIALANPDFHLGDGLYEDPAEWKSFNDFFARRLRDPALRPAASPDDDHVVVSPADAAVQAFLRIDAQSRIIAEEKDYGYGITVKTSTLSNVPALLGNSKYAYAFANGTLTHTFLDVFDYHRYHFPVSGTVKEIYRIPGHAAPGGVIIWDKDLGKYKEYCSEDVGWQSIETRGVVILELNTGGLAAVLPVGMCQVSSVNFEPEIVPGTVVRKGDPMGCFRFGGSNIIM
;
A
#
# COMPACT_ATOMS: atom_id res chain seq x y z
N MET A 1 -31.57 5.60 1.14
CA MET A 1 -30.85 5.00 2.29
C MET A 1 -31.27 5.70 3.58
N ASN A 2 -31.53 4.96 4.69
CA ASN A 2 -31.72 5.61 5.98
C ASN A 2 -30.32 5.87 6.59
N LYS A 3 -29.95 7.15 6.68
CA LYS A 3 -28.62 7.59 7.17
C LYS A 3 -28.30 7.12 8.60
N GLU A 4 -29.35 6.92 9.42
CA GLU A 4 -29.19 6.43 10.80
C GLU A 4 -28.78 4.95 10.90
N ASN A 5 -28.98 4.18 9.82
CA ASN A 5 -28.64 2.76 9.78
C ASN A 5 -27.23 2.49 9.20
N CYS A 6 -26.51 3.53 8.77
CA CYS A 6 -25.13 3.40 8.28
C CYS A 6 -24.15 3.07 9.43
N LEU A 7 -23.01 2.52 9.08
CA LEU A 7 -21.89 2.33 10.01
C LEU A 7 -21.45 3.68 10.62
N PRO A 8 -20.95 3.70 11.85
CA PRO A 8 -20.52 4.94 12.51
C PRO A 8 -19.54 5.77 11.67
N ILE A 9 -18.62 5.13 10.95
CA ILE A 9 -17.64 5.82 10.11
C ILE A 9 -18.31 6.53 8.91
N THR A 10 -19.34 5.92 8.32
CA THR A 10 -20.14 6.54 7.25
C THR A 10 -20.99 7.69 7.78
N GLN A 11 -21.56 7.53 9.00
CA GLN A 11 -22.27 8.62 9.68
C GLN A 11 -21.36 9.81 9.97
N ASP A 12 -20.09 9.57 10.30
CA ASP A 12 -19.09 10.64 10.46
C ASP A 12 -18.89 11.42 9.17
N LEU A 13 -18.79 10.76 8.00
CA LEU A 13 -18.71 11.46 6.72
C LEU A 13 -19.97 12.28 6.44
N ILE A 14 -21.14 11.69 6.66
CA ILE A 14 -22.41 12.40 6.46
C ILE A 14 -22.45 13.70 7.26
N ARG A 15 -22.07 13.67 8.53
CA ARG A 15 -21.98 14.88 9.39
C ARG A 15 -20.96 15.87 8.86
N LEU A 16 -19.75 15.41 8.49
CA LEU A 16 -18.72 16.28 7.92
C LEU A 16 -19.19 17.00 6.66
N VAL A 17 -19.93 16.31 5.79
CA VAL A 17 -20.48 16.86 4.56
C VAL A 17 -21.62 17.86 4.87
N GLU A 18 -22.53 17.52 5.80
CA GLU A 18 -23.65 18.40 6.19
C GLU A 18 -23.18 19.69 6.90
N GLU A 19 -22.07 19.61 7.66
CA GLU A 19 -21.49 20.75 8.39
C GLU A 19 -20.51 21.58 7.54
N ASN A 20 -20.07 21.09 6.36
CA ASN A 20 -19.08 21.73 5.52
C ASN A 20 -19.55 21.81 4.06
N GLY A 21 -20.16 22.95 3.70
CA GLY A 21 -20.68 23.18 2.34
C GLY A 21 -19.60 23.16 1.24
N GLU A 22 -18.34 23.49 1.53
CA GLU A 22 -17.23 23.35 0.57
C GLU A 22 -16.97 21.86 0.31
N LEU A 23 -16.87 21.06 1.34
CA LEU A 23 -16.69 19.61 1.20
C LEU A 23 -17.85 18.94 0.45
N GLU A 24 -19.10 19.35 0.77
CA GLU A 24 -20.29 18.88 0.04
C GLU A 24 -20.18 19.16 -1.45
N HIS A 25 -19.84 20.39 -1.81
CA HIS A 25 -19.68 20.80 -3.20
C HIS A 25 -18.58 20.00 -3.92
N LEU A 26 -17.40 19.90 -3.31
CA LEU A 26 -16.26 19.19 -3.88
C LEU A 26 -16.55 17.70 -4.04
N LEU A 27 -17.19 17.06 -3.06
CA LEU A 27 -17.52 15.65 -3.13
C LEU A 27 -18.57 15.36 -4.22
N LYS A 28 -19.60 16.19 -4.33
CA LYS A 28 -20.58 16.10 -5.44
C LYS A 28 -19.91 16.24 -6.80
N LYS A 29 -18.98 17.19 -6.94
CA LYS A 29 -18.23 17.41 -8.18
C LYS A 29 -17.35 16.20 -8.51
N SER A 30 -16.64 15.64 -7.54
CA SER A 30 -15.82 14.43 -7.69
C SER A 30 -16.67 13.24 -8.17
N ILE A 31 -17.82 12.99 -7.54
CA ILE A 31 -18.76 11.95 -7.94
C ILE A 31 -19.24 12.15 -9.38
N LEU A 32 -19.60 13.37 -9.75
CA LEU A 32 -20.09 13.69 -11.10
C LEU A 32 -18.99 13.42 -12.15
N GLN A 33 -17.77 13.88 -11.93
CA GLN A 33 -16.64 13.65 -12.84
C GLN A 33 -16.34 12.14 -12.98
N ALA A 34 -16.35 11.40 -11.88
CA ALA A 34 -16.18 9.95 -11.88
C ALA A 34 -17.26 9.27 -12.72
N LYS A 35 -18.52 9.72 -12.58
CA LYS A 35 -19.67 9.18 -13.34
C LYS A 35 -19.63 9.54 -14.82
N GLU A 36 -19.19 10.73 -15.18
CA GLU A 36 -19.03 11.15 -16.59
C GLU A 36 -17.95 10.34 -17.31
N THR A 37 -16.88 9.99 -16.58
CA THR A 37 -15.77 9.23 -17.13
C THR A 37 -16.05 7.73 -17.18
N ASN A 38 -16.66 7.18 -16.13
CA ASN A 38 -17.12 5.79 -16.06
C ASN A 38 -18.63 5.75 -15.72
N PRO A 39 -19.52 5.74 -16.71
CA PRO A 39 -20.97 5.75 -16.49
C PRO A 39 -21.56 4.37 -16.16
N ASP A 40 -20.82 3.29 -16.30
CA ASP A 40 -21.31 1.94 -16.10
C ASP A 40 -21.52 1.62 -14.62
N PRO A 41 -22.77 1.36 -14.16
CA PRO A 41 -23.04 1.06 -12.76
C PRO A 41 -22.46 -0.29 -12.28
N MET A 42 -22.04 -1.16 -13.18
CA MET A 42 -21.41 -2.44 -12.84
C MET A 42 -19.97 -2.25 -12.37
N THR A 43 -19.29 -1.24 -12.90
CA THR A 43 -17.92 -0.91 -12.54
C THR A 43 -17.82 0.34 -11.66
N ASN A 44 -18.73 1.30 -11.81
CA ASN A 44 -18.84 2.49 -10.94
C ASN A 44 -20.25 2.61 -10.37
N PRO A 45 -20.50 2.06 -9.18
CA PRO A 45 -21.86 2.02 -8.58
C PRO A 45 -22.30 3.35 -7.97
N VAL A 46 -21.51 4.42 -8.12
CA VAL A 46 -21.72 5.71 -7.45
C VAL A 46 -22.13 6.78 -8.45
N ASP A 47 -23.23 7.48 -8.17
CA ASP A 47 -23.79 8.57 -8.97
C ASP A 47 -24.35 9.73 -8.14
N SER A 48 -24.33 9.61 -6.82
CA SER A 48 -24.88 10.59 -5.88
C SER A 48 -24.21 10.43 -4.51
N LEU A 49 -24.40 11.38 -3.60
CA LEU A 49 -23.93 11.26 -2.22
C LEU A 49 -24.55 10.05 -1.52
N GLU A 50 -25.83 9.78 -1.76
CA GLU A 50 -26.56 8.64 -1.18
C GLU A 50 -25.99 7.30 -1.64
N SER A 51 -25.68 7.16 -2.93
CA SER A 51 -25.06 5.94 -3.47
C SER A 51 -23.59 5.82 -3.00
N TYR A 52 -22.88 6.93 -2.85
CA TYR A 52 -21.52 6.93 -2.29
C TYR A 52 -21.50 6.46 -0.83
N TYR A 53 -22.39 6.97 0.01
CA TYR A 53 -22.50 6.50 1.40
C TYR A 53 -22.84 5.01 1.48
N ALA A 54 -23.77 4.53 0.63
CA ALA A 54 -24.11 3.11 0.57
C ALA A 54 -22.94 2.24 0.07
N PHE A 55 -22.15 2.76 -0.87
CA PHE A 55 -20.96 2.08 -1.39
C PHE A 55 -19.89 1.95 -0.30
N LEU A 56 -19.58 3.04 0.42
CA LEU A 56 -18.61 3.05 1.51
C LEU A 56 -19.02 2.11 2.65
N ASP A 57 -20.29 2.13 3.03
CA ASP A 57 -20.85 1.29 4.11
C ASP A 57 -20.65 -0.21 3.82
N ARG A 58 -20.86 -0.63 2.57
CA ARG A 58 -20.58 -2.00 2.12
C ARG A 58 -19.07 -2.28 2.10
N SER A 59 -18.27 -1.33 1.58
CA SER A 59 -16.83 -1.53 1.40
C SER A 59 -16.07 -1.75 2.69
N VAL A 60 -16.55 -1.20 3.81
CA VAL A 60 -15.93 -1.37 5.14
C VAL A 60 -15.94 -2.83 5.60
N GLN A 61 -16.94 -3.61 5.19
CA GLN A 61 -17.14 -5.01 5.61
C GLN A 61 -17.12 -5.99 4.44
N ALA A 62 -16.57 -5.58 3.31
CA ALA A 62 -16.44 -6.43 2.13
C ALA A 62 -15.08 -7.10 2.06
N MET A 63 -15.06 -8.32 1.54
CA MET A 63 -13.80 -8.95 1.11
C MET A 63 -13.22 -8.19 -0.07
N PRO A 64 -11.88 -8.20 -0.24
CA PRO A 64 -11.22 -7.45 -1.32
C PRO A 64 -11.70 -7.79 -2.73
N TRP A 65 -12.33 -8.92 -2.94
CA TRP A 65 -12.87 -9.39 -4.22
C TRP A 65 -14.42 -9.32 -4.34
N GLU A 66 -15.13 -8.66 -3.41
CA GLU A 66 -16.59 -8.61 -3.35
C GLU A 66 -17.21 -7.23 -3.65
N ILE A 67 -16.38 -6.23 -3.96
CA ILE A 67 -16.87 -4.86 -4.21
C ILE A 67 -17.71 -4.80 -5.50
N HIS A 68 -17.28 -5.51 -6.54
CA HIS A 68 -17.98 -5.59 -7.81
C HIS A 68 -18.86 -6.84 -7.89
N PRO A 69 -19.97 -6.79 -8.65
CA PRO A 69 -20.78 -7.98 -8.90
C PRO A 69 -19.97 -9.10 -9.56
N GLU A 70 -20.36 -10.34 -9.29
CA GLU A 70 -19.74 -11.51 -9.89
C GLU A 70 -19.82 -11.46 -11.42
N GLY A 71 -18.72 -11.84 -12.09
CA GLY A 71 -18.64 -11.87 -13.56
C GLY A 71 -18.26 -10.55 -14.23
N VAL A 72 -18.20 -9.41 -13.50
CA VAL A 72 -17.70 -8.14 -14.05
C VAL A 72 -16.21 -8.24 -14.33
N PHE A 73 -15.45 -8.76 -13.38
CA PHE A 73 -14.02 -9.08 -13.53
C PHE A 73 -13.83 -10.58 -13.34
N THR A 74 -13.12 -11.22 -14.27
CA THR A 74 -13.11 -12.69 -14.36
C THR A 74 -12.01 -13.34 -13.55
N THR A 75 -10.85 -12.66 -13.36
CA THR A 75 -9.76 -13.21 -12.57
C THR A 75 -9.86 -12.72 -11.12
N LEU A 76 -9.34 -13.49 -10.18
CA LEU A 76 -9.30 -13.05 -8.78
C LEU A 76 -8.41 -11.83 -8.61
N TYR A 77 -7.32 -11.74 -9.37
CA TYR A 77 -6.46 -10.57 -9.43
C TYR A 77 -7.26 -9.31 -9.81
N ASP A 78 -7.96 -9.37 -10.95
CA ASP A 78 -8.77 -8.23 -11.40
C ASP A 78 -9.84 -7.85 -10.37
N ARG A 79 -10.48 -8.85 -9.73
CA ARG A 79 -11.51 -8.58 -8.71
C ARG A 79 -10.94 -7.80 -7.53
N ILE A 80 -9.73 -8.15 -7.07
CA ILE A 80 -9.04 -7.45 -5.96
C ILE A 80 -8.57 -6.07 -6.43
N ASP A 81 -7.80 -6.01 -7.50
CA ASP A 81 -7.20 -4.78 -8.03
C ASP A 81 -8.26 -3.74 -8.39
N GLN A 82 -9.30 -4.14 -9.11
CA GLN A 82 -10.38 -3.27 -9.53
C GLN A 82 -11.29 -2.82 -8.37
N SER A 83 -11.40 -3.62 -7.31
CA SER A 83 -12.09 -3.22 -6.08
C SER A 83 -11.34 -2.10 -5.36
N MET A 84 -10.02 -2.21 -5.24
CA MET A 84 -9.19 -1.12 -4.73
C MET A 84 -9.29 0.10 -5.63
N GLY A 85 -9.13 -0.08 -6.94
CA GLY A 85 -9.24 1.01 -7.91
C GLY A 85 -10.54 1.79 -7.79
N CYS A 86 -11.68 1.11 -7.71
CA CYS A 86 -13.00 1.75 -7.56
C CYS A 86 -13.10 2.59 -6.28
N LEU A 87 -12.59 2.10 -5.16
CA LEU A 87 -12.65 2.79 -3.88
C LEU A 87 -11.92 4.14 -3.91
N TYR A 88 -10.76 4.19 -4.54
CA TYR A 88 -9.95 5.41 -4.67
C TYR A 88 -10.42 6.32 -5.79
N TYR A 89 -10.79 5.77 -6.93
CA TYR A 89 -11.16 6.50 -8.14
C TYR A 89 -12.16 7.63 -7.89
N ILE A 90 -13.18 7.39 -7.05
CA ILE A 90 -14.25 8.35 -6.80
C ILE A 90 -13.73 9.60 -6.09
N CYS A 91 -12.83 9.44 -5.12
CA CYS A 91 -12.30 10.55 -4.32
C CYS A 91 -10.99 11.14 -4.88
N GLU A 92 -10.44 10.54 -5.93
CA GLU A 92 -9.21 11.01 -6.60
C GLU A 92 -9.46 11.86 -7.85
N GLN A 93 -10.71 12.16 -8.17
CA GLN A 93 -10.99 13.03 -9.31
C GLN A 93 -10.32 14.40 -9.15
N PRO A 94 -9.67 14.93 -10.21
CA PRO A 94 -8.98 16.21 -10.13
C PRO A 94 -9.98 17.36 -9.96
N LEU A 95 -9.77 18.19 -8.96
CA LEU A 95 -10.63 19.33 -8.62
C LEU A 95 -9.83 20.63 -8.72
N ASP A 96 -10.19 21.51 -9.67
CA ASP A 96 -9.47 22.76 -9.92
C ASP A 96 -9.45 23.66 -8.67
N GLU A 97 -10.48 23.61 -7.85
CA GLU A 97 -10.61 24.35 -6.60
C GLU A 97 -9.53 24.01 -5.58
N LEU A 98 -8.94 22.81 -5.69
CA LEU A 98 -7.85 22.34 -4.83
C LEU A 98 -6.46 22.60 -5.41
N SER A 99 -6.38 23.06 -6.67
CA SER A 99 -5.10 23.36 -7.31
C SER A 99 -4.32 24.45 -6.58
N GLY A 100 -3.02 24.28 -6.45
CA GLY A 100 -2.13 25.26 -5.81
C GLY A 100 -2.25 25.35 -4.29
N ARG A 101 -2.99 24.47 -3.63
CA ARG A 101 -3.11 24.45 -2.16
C ARG A 101 -1.96 23.74 -1.45
N GLY A 102 -0.90 23.36 -2.18
CA GLY A 102 0.30 22.76 -1.60
C GLY A 102 0.20 21.26 -1.31
N TYR A 103 -0.81 20.58 -1.83
CA TYR A 103 -1.00 19.14 -1.69
C TYR A 103 -0.32 18.37 -2.83
N TYR A 104 -0.03 17.07 -2.58
CA TYR A 104 0.57 16.19 -3.57
C TYR A 104 -0.27 16.10 -4.85
N HIS A 105 -1.59 16.01 -4.70
CA HIS A 105 -2.55 15.99 -5.80
C HIS A 105 -3.77 16.87 -5.48
N ASN A 106 -4.45 17.40 -6.50
CA ASN A 106 -5.62 18.26 -6.35
C ASN A 106 -6.93 17.45 -6.22
N SER A 107 -6.94 16.43 -5.38
CA SER A 107 -8.13 15.61 -5.11
C SER A 107 -8.48 15.59 -3.63
N LEU A 108 -9.70 15.12 -3.31
CA LEU A 108 -10.19 15.03 -1.93
C LEU A 108 -9.32 14.15 -1.05
N LEU A 109 -8.71 13.10 -1.61
CA LEU A 109 -7.87 12.17 -0.87
C LEU A 109 -6.72 12.86 -0.12
N TYR A 110 -6.24 14.00 -0.63
CA TYR A 110 -5.13 14.77 -0.05
C TYR A 110 -5.60 16.03 0.68
N HIS A 111 -6.91 16.20 0.87
CA HIS A 111 -7.48 17.44 1.41
C HIS A 111 -8.26 17.21 2.72
N GLU A 112 -7.97 18.05 3.73
CA GLU A 112 -8.73 18.03 4.99
C GLU A 112 -10.11 18.72 4.85
N PRO A 113 -11.14 18.22 5.55
CA PRO A 113 -11.14 17.14 6.54
C PRO A 113 -11.34 15.73 5.96
N PHE A 114 -11.57 15.61 4.64
CA PHE A 114 -11.86 14.34 3.98
C PHE A 114 -10.71 13.34 4.16
N ARG A 115 -9.45 13.77 3.99
CA ARG A 115 -8.26 12.92 4.16
C ARG A 115 -8.24 12.22 5.52
N SER A 116 -8.39 12.97 6.61
CA SER A 116 -8.37 12.41 7.96
C SER A 116 -9.52 11.43 8.20
N TRP A 117 -10.70 11.71 7.64
CA TRP A 117 -11.82 10.80 7.68
C TRP A 117 -11.51 9.53 6.85
N PHE A 118 -10.99 9.67 5.64
CA PHE A 118 -10.70 8.54 4.74
C PHE A 118 -9.68 7.57 5.35
N ILE A 119 -8.63 8.08 6.00
CA ILE A 119 -7.66 7.25 6.73
C ILE A 119 -8.36 6.41 7.81
N ARG A 120 -9.30 7.00 8.59
CA ARG A 120 -10.07 6.22 9.58
C ARG A 120 -10.97 5.17 8.94
N MET A 121 -11.58 5.48 7.80
CA MET A 121 -12.40 4.52 7.04
C MET A 121 -11.56 3.33 6.58
N ILE A 122 -10.38 3.58 6.02
CA ILE A 122 -9.43 2.53 5.62
C ILE A 122 -9.01 1.66 6.83
N GLN A 123 -8.78 2.27 7.99
CA GLN A 123 -8.50 1.54 9.22
C GLN A 123 -9.66 0.63 9.66
N GLN A 124 -10.91 1.04 9.41
CA GLN A 124 -12.08 0.18 9.68
C GLN A 124 -12.14 -1.00 8.70
N CYS A 125 -11.84 -0.79 7.41
CA CYS A 125 -11.70 -1.90 6.44
C CYS A 125 -10.63 -2.91 6.91
N GLY A 126 -9.46 -2.42 7.30
CA GLY A 126 -8.39 -3.24 7.85
C GLY A 126 -8.83 -3.98 9.13
N GLY A 127 -9.57 -3.29 10.00
CA GLY A 127 -10.13 -3.89 11.22
C GLY A 127 -11.11 -5.03 10.93
N PHE A 128 -11.95 -4.92 9.90
CA PHE A 128 -12.81 -6.02 9.46
C PHE A 128 -11.98 -7.24 9.04
N LEU A 129 -10.92 -7.03 8.26
CA LEU A 129 -10.05 -8.10 7.77
C LEU A 129 -9.22 -8.80 8.88
N GLU A 130 -9.25 -8.29 10.12
CA GLU A 130 -8.70 -8.93 11.31
C GLU A 130 -9.72 -9.84 12.02
N THR A 131 -11.00 -9.74 11.66
CA THR A 131 -12.07 -10.47 12.36
C THR A 131 -12.28 -11.86 11.76
N PRO A 132 -12.84 -12.80 12.53
CA PRO A 132 -13.23 -14.11 12.00
C PRO A 132 -14.27 -14.06 10.89
N ASP A 133 -15.07 -13.00 10.81
CA ASP A 133 -16.08 -12.82 9.76
C ASP A 133 -15.45 -12.62 8.38
N SER A 134 -14.18 -12.22 8.33
CA SER A 134 -13.42 -12.05 7.09
C SER A 134 -12.80 -13.33 6.52
N TRP A 135 -12.97 -14.48 7.19
CA TRP A 135 -12.38 -15.74 6.72
C TRP A 135 -13.26 -16.95 7.01
N ASN A 136 -13.44 -17.78 5.99
CA ASN A 136 -14.22 -19.00 6.08
C ASN A 136 -13.76 -20.02 5.03
N GLU A 137 -14.35 -21.21 5.04
CA GLU A 137 -14.02 -22.30 4.10
C GLU A 137 -14.26 -21.92 2.63
N GLU A 138 -15.24 -21.09 2.32
CA GLU A 138 -15.52 -20.64 0.95
C GLU A 138 -14.44 -19.70 0.47
N TYR A 139 -14.03 -18.72 1.27
CA TYR A 139 -12.94 -17.80 0.96
C TYR A 139 -11.59 -18.54 0.81
N TYR A 140 -11.34 -19.53 1.66
CA TYR A 140 -10.17 -20.40 1.50
C TYR A 140 -10.18 -21.12 0.16
N ARG A 141 -11.32 -21.68 -0.28
CA ARG A 141 -11.43 -22.34 -1.59
C ARG A 141 -11.21 -21.40 -2.75
N ILE A 142 -11.70 -20.15 -2.67
CA ILE A 142 -11.45 -19.13 -3.67
C ILE A 142 -9.94 -18.85 -3.78
N ALA A 143 -9.26 -18.67 -2.66
CA ALA A 143 -7.82 -18.44 -2.64
C ALA A 143 -7.03 -19.67 -3.14
N LEU A 144 -7.39 -20.87 -2.71
CA LEU A 144 -6.74 -22.13 -3.11
C LEU A 144 -6.90 -22.42 -4.61
N ALA A 145 -8.03 -22.02 -5.20
CA ALA A 145 -8.28 -22.18 -6.63
C ALA A 145 -7.41 -21.28 -7.52
N ASN A 146 -6.77 -20.27 -6.92
CA ASN A 146 -5.83 -19.41 -7.64
C ASN A 146 -4.39 -19.89 -7.38
N PRO A 147 -3.68 -20.37 -8.43
CA PRO A 147 -2.34 -20.91 -8.29
C PRO A 147 -1.30 -19.87 -7.86
N ASP A 148 -1.53 -18.59 -8.13
CA ASP A 148 -0.58 -17.51 -7.85
C ASP A 148 -0.35 -17.29 -6.35
N PHE A 149 -1.28 -17.72 -5.49
CA PHE A 149 -1.07 -17.75 -4.04
C PHE A 149 -0.14 -18.87 -3.55
N HIS A 150 0.18 -19.85 -4.39
CA HIS A 150 1.05 -20.98 -4.05
C HIS A 150 0.60 -21.80 -2.83
N LEU A 151 -0.68 -21.82 -2.50
CA LEU A 151 -1.19 -22.50 -1.30
C LEU A 151 -1.08 -24.02 -1.38
N GLY A 152 -1.06 -24.58 -2.61
CA GLY A 152 -0.90 -26.02 -2.85
C GLY A 152 0.53 -26.53 -2.77
N ASP A 153 1.53 -25.65 -2.69
CA ASP A 153 2.96 -26.01 -2.83
C ASP A 153 3.58 -26.50 -1.52
N GLY A 154 2.83 -26.48 -0.42
CA GLY A 154 3.30 -26.94 0.88
C GLY A 154 4.34 -26.01 1.51
N LEU A 155 4.37 -24.74 1.10
CA LEU A 155 5.31 -23.73 1.60
C LEU A 155 4.88 -23.14 2.94
N TYR A 156 3.57 -23.03 3.16
CA TYR A 156 3.01 -22.25 4.26
C TYR A 156 2.56 -23.13 5.43
N GLU A 157 2.30 -22.50 6.56
CA GLU A 157 1.71 -23.09 7.75
C GLU A 157 0.34 -23.75 7.44
N ASP A 158 -0.20 -24.50 8.39
CA ASP A 158 -1.51 -25.14 8.20
C ASP A 158 -2.60 -24.08 8.02
N PRO A 159 -3.36 -24.10 6.91
CA PRO A 159 -4.48 -23.18 6.70
C PRO A 159 -5.52 -23.16 7.83
N ALA A 160 -5.62 -24.19 8.63
CA ALA A 160 -6.46 -24.24 9.83
C ALA A 160 -6.05 -23.23 10.92
N GLU A 161 -4.83 -22.71 10.86
CA GLU A 161 -4.34 -21.67 11.77
C GLU A 161 -4.89 -20.29 11.42
N TRP A 162 -5.31 -20.06 10.16
CA TRP A 162 -5.84 -18.77 9.71
C TRP A 162 -7.26 -18.56 10.21
N LYS A 163 -7.45 -17.54 11.02
CA LYS A 163 -8.74 -17.18 11.62
C LYS A 163 -9.35 -15.91 11.02
N SER A 164 -8.57 -15.18 10.22
CA SER A 164 -8.98 -13.95 9.56
C SER A 164 -8.33 -13.89 8.17
N PHE A 165 -8.84 -12.99 7.31
CA PHE A 165 -8.20 -12.74 6.02
C PHE A 165 -6.75 -12.28 6.18
N ASN A 166 -6.45 -11.46 7.18
CA ASN A 166 -5.10 -10.97 7.42
C ASN A 166 -4.16 -12.06 7.93
N ASP A 167 -4.64 -13.10 8.61
CA ASP A 167 -3.80 -14.28 8.92
C ASP A 167 -3.36 -14.98 7.64
N PHE A 168 -4.30 -15.20 6.71
CA PHE A 168 -4.00 -15.74 5.39
C PHE A 168 -3.05 -14.82 4.58
N PHE A 169 -3.32 -13.52 4.55
CA PHE A 169 -2.53 -12.57 3.76
C PHE A 169 -1.09 -12.46 4.27
N ALA A 170 -0.91 -12.40 5.60
CA ALA A 170 0.38 -12.38 6.28
C ALA A 170 0.87 -13.79 6.69
N ARG A 171 0.45 -14.84 5.94
CA ARG A 171 0.78 -16.25 6.18
C ARG A 171 2.26 -16.46 6.43
N ARG A 172 2.62 -17.47 7.23
CA ARG A 172 4.00 -17.81 7.56
C ARG A 172 4.49 -18.99 6.72
N LEU A 173 5.79 -19.03 6.47
CA LEU A 173 6.41 -20.25 5.98
C LEU A 173 6.28 -21.33 7.05
N ARG A 174 5.92 -22.56 6.65
CA ARG A 174 5.89 -23.73 7.53
C ARG A 174 7.25 -24.02 8.14
N ASP A 175 8.29 -23.83 7.35
CA ASP A 175 9.69 -23.98 7.75
C ASP A 175 10.52 -22.90 7.01
N PRO A 176 11.24 -22.03 7.70
CA PRO A 176 12.13 -21.05 7.09
C PRO A 176 13.16 -21.68 6.13
N ALA A 177 13.56 -22.94 6.34
CA ALA A 177 14.48 -23.65 5.45
C ALA A 177 13.92 -23.91 4.05
N LEU A 178 12.60 -23.76 3.83
CA LEU A 178 11.99 -23.86 2.50
C LEU A 178 12.34 -22.68 1.59
N ARG A 179 12.73 -21.54 2.17
CA ARG A 179 13.19 -20.32 1.47
C ARG A 179 14.48 -19.81 2.12
N PRO A 180 15.62 -20.51 1.95
CA PRO A 180 16.87 -20.08 2.55
C PRO A 180 17.38 -18.79 1.91
N ALA A 181 17.93 -17.89 2.72
CA ALA A 181 18.64 -16.73 2.21
C ALA A 181 19.87 -17.15 1.39
N ALA A 182 20.08 -16.50 0.25
CA ALA A 182 21.28 -16.76 -0.55
C ALA A 182 22.54 -16.31 0.20
N SER A 183 23.58 -17.15 0.15
CA SER A 183 24.88 -16.88 0.78
C SER A 183 24.72 -16.38 2.23
N PRO A 184 24.13 -17.19 3.14
CA PRO A 184 23.71 -16.70 4.47
C PRO A 184 24.88 -16.17 5.32
N ASP A 185 26.10 -16.71 5.11
CA ASP A 185 27.28 -16.36 5.86
C ASP A 185 28.18 -15.32 5.14
N ASP A 186 27.78 -14.84 3.95
CA ASP A 186 28.52 -13.80 3.23
C ASP A 186 27.86 -12.43 3.41
N ASP A 187 28.40 -11.62 4.29
CA ASP A 187 27.90 -10.28 4.61
C ASP A 187 28.04 -9.26 3.46
N HIS A 188 28.73 -9.61 2.35
CA HIS A 188 28.79 -8.78 1.13
C HIS A 188 27.65 -9.05 0.15
N VAL A 189 26.87 -10.08 0.36
CA VAL A 189 25.70 -10.42 -0.44
C VAL A 189 24.44 -9.87 0.19
N VAL A 190 23.74 -9.01 -0.53
CA VAL A 190 22.43 -8.47 -0.16
C VAL A 190 21.34 -9.30 -0.84
N VAL A 191 20.32 -9.70 -0.11
CA VAL A 191 19.15 -10.43 -0.67
C VAL A 191 17.93 -9.51 -0.72
N SER A 192 16.93 -9.90 -1.52
CA SER A 192 15.64 -9.20 -1.47
C SER A 192 15.01 -9.34 -0.08
N PRO A 193 14.48 -8.27 0.50
CA PRO A 193 13.79 -8.33 1.79
C PRO A 193 12.43 -9.04 1.73
N ALA A 194 11.84 -9.23 0.53
CA ALA A 194 10.55 -9.87 0.34
C ALA A 194 10.43 -10.48 -1.06
N ASP A 195 9.35 -11.21 -1.30
CA ASP A 195 8.91 -11.59 -2.65
C ASP A 195 8.42 -10.31 -3.32
N ALA A 196 9.21 -9.72 -4.19
CA ALA A 196 8.90 -8.43 -4.76
C ALA A 196 9.58 -8.22 -6.11
N ALA A 197 8.89 -7.55 -7.02
CA ALA A 197 9.43 -7.11 -8.29
C ALA A 197 10.20 -5.80 -8.15
N VAL A 198 11.36 -5.71 -8.80
CA VAL A 198 12.17 -4.48 -8.80
C VAL A 198 11.46 -3.39 -9.61
N GLN A 199 11.21 -2.25 -8.98
CA GLN A 199 10.61 -1.06 -9.60
C GLN A 199 11.68 -0.04 -9.99
N ALA A 200 12.65 0.19 -9.13
CA ALA A 200 13.70 1.17 -9.39
C ALA A 200 15.01 0.82 -8.66
N PHE A 201 16.10 1.27 -9.28
CA PHE A 201 17.42 1.33 -8.69
C PHE A 201 17.95 2.75 -8.87
N LEU A 202 18.05 3.51 -7.79
CA LEU A 202 18.30 4.93 -7.80
C LEU A 202 19.60 5.27 -7.09
N ARG A 203 20.16 6.42 -7.42
CA ARG A 203 21.35 6.94 -6.77
C ARG A 203 20.99 8.01 -5.75
N ILE A 204 21.71 8.01 -4.63
CA ILE A 204 21.66 9.10 -3.65
C ILE A 204 22.90 9.98 -3.89
N ASP A 205 22.72 11.27 -4.08
CA ASP A 205 23.82 12.20 -4.30
C ASP A 205 24.50 12.65 -3.00
N ALA A 206 25.55 13.46 -3.13
CA ALA A 206 26.31 13.99 -1.98
C ALA A 206 25.48 14.90 -1.06
N GLN A 207 24.34 15.42 -1.51
CA GLN A 207 23.40 16.21 -0.74
C GLN A 207 22.24 15.38 -0.18
N SER A 208 22.34 14.05 -0.22
CA SER A 208 21.31 13.10 0.21
C SER A 208 19.98 13.23 -0.56
N ARG A 209 20.02 13.72 -1.80
CA ARG A 209 18.87 13.74 -2.70
C ARG A 209 18.78 12.43 -3.46
N ILE A 210 17.56 11.92 -3.63
CA ILE A 210 17.28 10.71 -4.39
C ILE A 210 17.09 11.13 -5.84
N ILE A 211 17.97 10.68 -6.71
CA ILE A 211 18.05 11.09 -8.12
C ILE A 211 17.52 9.96 -9.00
N ALA A 212 16.43 10.25 -9.70
CA ALA A 212 16.00 9.46 -10.83
C ALA A 212 16.69 10.00 -12.10
N GLU A 213 17.49 9.17 -12.72
CA GLU A 213 18.05 9.47 -14.05
C GLU A 213 17.00 9.15 -15.11
N GLU A 214 16.99 9.92 -16.22
CA GLU A 214 16.13 9.61 -17.35
C GLU A 214 16.55 8.25 -17.91
N LYS A 215 15.75 7.22 -17.60
CA LYS A 215 15.89 5.87 -18.14
C LYS A 215 14.53 5.31 -18.45
N ASP A 216 14.43 4.68 -19.60
CA ASP A 216 13.32 3.79 -19.93
C ASP A 216 13.52 2.49 -19.15
N TYR A 217 12.73 2.28 -18.09
CA TYR A 217 12.76 1.06 -17.27
C TYR A 217 11.96 -0.09 -17.88
N GLY A 218 11.52 0.02 -19.13
CA GLY A 218 10.88 -1.07 -19.86
C GLY A 218 9.39 -1.32 -19.49
N TYR A 219 8.84 -0.58 -18.53
CA TYR A 219 7.45 -0.66 -18.11
C TYR A 219 6.62 0.59 -18.47
N GLY A 220 7.08 1.37 -19.47
CA GLY A 220 6.38 2.58 -19.90
C GLY A 220 6.56 3.80 -18.98
N ILE A 221 7.43 3.70 -18.00
CA ILE A 221 7.76 4.82 -17.09
C ILE A 221 9.03 5.49 -17.62
N THR A 222 8.85 6.59 -18.35
CA THR A 222 9.95 7.52 -18.67
C THR A 222 10.03 8.52 -17.52
N VAL A 223 10.97 8.32 -16.62
CA VAL A 223 11.25 9.32 -15.56
C VAL A 223 12.26 10.31 -16.13
N LYS A 224 11.85 11.57 -16.31
CA LYS A 224 12.80 12.67 -16.55
C LYS A 224 13.70 12.82 -15.33
N THR A 225 14.95 13.25 -15.53
CA THR A 225 15.87 13.51 -14.43
C THR A 225 15.20 14.47 -13.44
N SER A 226 14.77 13.95 -12.32
CA SER A 226 14.07 14.68 -11.27
C SER A 226 14.62 14.33 -9.90
N THR A 227 14.50 15.26 -8.97
CA THR A 227 14.75 14.98 -7.56
C THR A 227 13.46 14.49 -6.96
N LEU A 228 13.34 13.17 -6.69
CA LEU A 228 12.13 12.55 -6.18
C LEU A 228 11.83 12.96 -4.75
N SER A 229 12.88 12.98 -3.93
CA SER A 229 12.83 13.25 -2.51
C SER A 229 14.25 13.37 -1.99
N ASN A 230 14.40 13.45 -0.69
CA ASN A 230 15.69 13.34 -0.02
C ASN A 230 15.60 12.29 1.10
N VAL A 231 16.74 11.69 1.42
CA VAL A 231 16.84 10.66 2.44
C VAL A 231 16.36 11.12 3.82
N PRO A 232 16.67 12.36 4.28
CA PRO A 232 16.12 12.88 5.53
C PRO A 232 14.59 12.87 5.61
N ALA A 233 13.89 13.28 4.55
CA ALA A 233 12.43 13.25 4.50
C ALA A 233 11.91 11.81 4.47
N LEU A 234 12.54 10.94 3.68
CA LEU A 234 12.17 9.53 3.58
C LEU A 234 12.33 8.81 4.92
N LEU A 235 13.41 9.08 5.66
CA LEU A 235 13.69 8.50 6.97
C LEU A 235 13.07 9.28 8.15
N GLY A 236 12.21 10.28 7.89
CA GLY A 236 11.57 11.06 8.96
C GLY A 236 12.55 11.79 9.87
N ASN A 237 13.63 12.33 9.30
CA ASN A 237 14.70 13.04 10.01
C ASN A 237 15.48 12.19 11.02
N SER A 238 15.73 10.91 10.72
CA SER A 238 16.66 10.07 11.48
C SER A 238 18.03 10.75 11.62
N LYS A 239 18.69 10.57 12.76
CA LYS A 239 20.06 11.05 12.96
C LYS A 239 21.07 10.43 11.98
N TYR A 240 20.74 9.32 11.35
CA TYR A 240 21.57 8.62 10.35
C TYR A 240 21.28 9.05 8.91
N ALA A 241 20.30 9.92 8.67
CA ALA A 241 19.82 10.21 7.31
C ALA A 241 20.92 10.66 6.35
N TYR A 242 21.86 11.49 6.82
CA TYR A 242 22.95 11.99 5.98
C TYR A 242 24.09 10.98 5.77
N ALA A 243 24.12 9.88 6.51
CA ALA A 243 25.12 8.83 6.32
C ALA A 243 24.90 8.02 5.03
N PHE A 244 23.74 8.16 4.39
CA PHE A 244 23.40 7.52 3.11
C PHE A 244 23.80 8.36 1.88
N ALA A 245 24.42 9.53 2.06
CA ALA A 245 24.92 10.34 0.95
C ALA A 245 25.92 9.54 0.09
N ASN A 246 25.81 9.66 -1.25
CA ASN A 246 26.53 8.89 -2.24
C ASN A 246 26.23 7.38 -2.22
N GLY A 247 25.15 6.97 -1.58
CA GLY A 247 24.66 5.61 -1.52
C GLY A 247 23.74 5.25 -2.69
N THR A 248 23.08 4.15 -2.54
CA THR A 248 22.15 3.58 -3.52
C THR A 248 20.83 3.30 -2.85
N LEU A 249 19.74 3.43 -3.61
CA LEU A 249 18.39 3.09 -3.18
C LEU A 249 17.79 2.07 -4.15
N THR A 250 17.15 1.04 -3.63
CA THR A 250 16.30 0.13 -4.39
C THR A 250 14.86 0.33 -3.97
N HIS A 251 13.94 0.19 -4.92
CA HIS A 251 12.51 0.20 -4.69
C HIS A 251 11.89 -1.05 -5.31
N THR A 252 11.13 -1.80 -4.52
CA THR A 252 10.49 -3.04 -4.92
C THR A 252 9.01 -3.02 -4.56
N PHE A 253 8.18 -3.73 -5.34
CA PHE A 253 6.73 -3.82 -5.18
C PHE A 253 6.32 -5.29 -4.96
N LEU A 254 5.45 -5.52 -3.97
CA LEU A 254 4.80 -6.80 -3.73
C LEU A 254 3.41 -6.78 -4.34
N ASP A 255 3.13 -7.79 -5.17
CA ASP A 255 1.79 -7.99 -5.72
C ASP A 255 0.86 -8.64 -4.67
N VAL A 256 -0.45 -8.54 -4.88
CA VAL A 256 -1.48 -9.05 -3.95
C VAL A 256 -1.36 -10.55 -3.65
N PHE A 257 -0.75 -11.33 -4.53
CA PHE A 257 -0.56 -12.77 -4.36
C PHE A 257 0.74 -13.16 -3.66
N ASP A 258 1.68 -12.23 -3.57
CA ASP A 258 2.99 -12.46 -3.00
C ASP A 258 2.92 -12.86 -1.52
N TYR A 259 4.04 -13.35 -1.02
CA TYR A 259 4.24 -13.59 0.41
C TYR A 259 4.51 -12.27 1.11
N HIS A 260 3.56 -11.77 1.90
CA HIS A 260 3.56 -10.42 2.48
C HIS A 260 4.32 -10.30 3.81
N ARG A 261 5.28 -11.20 4.06
CA ARG A 261 6.25 -11.01 5.15
C ARG A 261 7.58 -10.57 4.59
N TYR A 262 8.26 -9.73 5.34
CA TYR A 262 9.58 -9.22 4.97
C TYR A 262 10.63 -9.64 5.98
N HIS A 263 11.85 -9.78 5.47
CA HIS A 263 13.00 -10.36 6.17
C HIS A 263 14.19 -9.40 6.10
N PHE A 264 15.14 -9.57 6.99
CA PHE A 264 16.36 -8.79 6.94
C PHE A 264 17.19 -9.13 5.69
N PRO A 265 17.48 -8.14 4.81
CA PRO A 265 18.24 -8.40 3.57
C PRO A 265 19.74 -8.57 3.80
N VAL A 266 20.23 -8.17 4.98
CA VAL A 266 21.63 -8.19 5.41
C VAL A 266 21.72 -8.48 6.89
N SER A 267 22.89 -8.99 7.34
CA SER A 267 23.19 -9.17 8.76
C SER A 267 23.73 -7.87 9.37
N GLY A 268 23.44 -7.64 10.65
CA GLY A 268 23.91 -6.45 11.36
C GLY A 268 23.24 -6.23 12.70
N THR A 269 23.42 -5.02 13.25
CA THR A 269 22.81 -4.61 14.51
C THR A 269 21.80 -3.49 14.26
N VAL A 270 20.57 -3.66 14.74
CA VAL A 270 19.52 -2.65 14.64
C VAL A 270 19.91 -1.39 15.43
N LYS A 271 19.98 -0.26 14.76
CA LYS A 271 20.29 1.06 15.36
C LYS A 271 19.03 1.86 15.63
N GLU A 272 18.07 1.83 14.72
CA GLU A 272 16.76 2.48 14.85
C GLU A 272 15.69 1.58 14.26
N ILE A 273 14.51 1.58 14.88
CA ILE A 273 13.30 0.96 14.37
C ILE A 273 12.10 1.80 14.82
N TYR A 274 11.28 2.24 13.88
CA TYR A 274 10.08 3.05 14.16
C TYR A 274 9.14 3.06 12.94
N ARG A 275 7.95 3.63 13.14
CA ARG A 275 6.96 3.86 12.08
C ARG A 275 6.75 5.35 11.90
N ILE A 276 6.52 5.76 10.66
CA ILE A 276 6.16 7.11 10.28
C ILE A 276 4.73 7.03 9.74
N PRO A 277 3.74 7.58 10.46
CA PRO A 277 2.38 7.65 9.95
C PRO A 277 2.33 8.59 8.73
N GLY A 278 1.58 8.19 7.74
CA GLY A 278 1.44 8.92 6.48
C GLY A 278 0.04 8.81 5.91
N HIS A 279 -0.06 8.94 4.60
CA HIS A 279 -1.29 8.76 3.86
C HIS A 279 -1.62 7.27 3.70
N ALA A 280 -2.84 6.99 3.26
CA ALA A 280 -3.31 5.68 2.84
C ALA A 280 -3.79 5.81 1.39
N ALA A 281 -2.89 6.24 0.51
CA ALA A 281 -3.17 6.52 -0.89
C ALA A 281 -2.58 5.43 -1.80
N PRO A 282 -3.01 5.31 -3.05
CA PRO A 282 -2.27 4.55 -4.06
C PRO A 282 -0.96 5.28 -4.41
N GLY A 283 -0.01 4.60 -4.98
CA GLY A 283 1.28 5.17 -5.39
C GLY A 283 1.21 6.13 -6.58
N GLY A 284 0.03 6.34 -7.14
CA GLY A 284 -0.28 7.23 -8.24
C GLY A 284 -1.70 7.75 -8.13
N VAL A 285 -2.31 8.06 -9.27
CA VAL A 285 -3.72 8.44 -9.38
C VAL A 285 -4.48 7.33 -10.09
N ILE A 286 -5.61 6.93 -9.55
CA ILE A 286 -6.46 5.93 -10.20
C ILE A 286 -7.30 6.61 -11.28
N ILE A 287 -7.16 6.12 -12.51
CA ILE A 287 -7.95 6.55 -13.67
C ILE A 287 -8.78 5.38 -14.21
N TRP A 288 -9.86 5.69 -14.93
CA TRP A 288 -10.62 4.71 -15.69
C TRP A 288 -10.09 4.63 -17.13
N ASP A 289 -9.56 3.48 -17.51
CA ASP A 289 -9.13 3.19 -18.87
C ASP A 289 -10.34 2.64 -19.67
N LYS A 290 -10.90 3.46 -20.56
CA LYS A 290 -12.10 3.12 -21.34
C LYS A 290 -11.85 2.00 -22.34
N ASP A 291 -10.63 1.87 -22.83
CA ASP A 291 -10.30 0.88 -23.85
C ASP A 291 -10.16 -0.52 -23.24
N LEU A 292 -9.69 -0.57 -22.00
CA LEU A 292 -9.56 -1.82 -21.25
C LEU A 292 -10.78 -2.13 -20.38
N GLY A 293 -11.65 -1.15 -20.10
CA GLY A 293 -12.75 -1.29 -19.17
C GLY A 293 -12.27 -1.59 -17.74
N LYS A 294 -11.18 -0.96 -17.31
CA LYS A 294 -10.52 -1.20 -16.01
C LYS A 294 -10.01 0.08 -15.37
N TYR A 295 -9.97 0.08 -14.05
CA TYR A 295 -9.21 1.06 -13.28
C TYR A 295 -7.71 0.80 -13.45
N LYS A 296 -6.95 1.85 -13.58
CA LYS A 296 -5.48 1.80 -13.66
C LYS A 296 -4.86 2.84 -12.78
N GLU A 297 -3.77 2.47 -12.15
CA GLU A 297 -2.89 3.43 -11.51
C GLU A 297 -2.06 4.17 -12.57
N TYR A 298 -2.15 5.48 -12.55
CA TYR A 298 -1.32 6.35 -13.36
C TYR A 298 -0.31 7.05 -12.47
N CYS A 299 0.93 6.62 -12.56
CA CYS A 299 2.03 7.30 -11.88
C CYS A 299 2.30 8.62 -12.60
N SER A 300 2.00 9.75 -11.97
CA SER A 300 2.40 11.05 -12.47
C SER A 300 3.93 11.19 -12.43
N GLU A 301 4.47 12.14 -13.21
CA GLU A 301 5.92 12.44 -13.25
C GLU A 301 6.48 12.88 -11.86
N ASP A 302 5.61 13.19 -10.90
CA ASP A 302 5.98 13.57 -9.54
C ASP A 302 6.18 12.34 -8.66
N VAL A 303 7.39 11.86 -8.68
CA VAL A 303 7.87 10.68 -7.96
C VAL A 303 8.34 11.09 -6.58
N GLY A 304 7.54 10.98 -5.58
CA GLY A 304 7.86 11.37 -4.19
C GLY A 304 6.82 10.85 -3.22
N TRP A 305 5.80 10.17 -3.74
CA TRP A 305 4.69 9.62 -2.96
C TRP A 305 5.17 8.71 -1.81
N GLN A 306 6.27 7.97 -1.98
CA GLN A 306 6.83 7.11 -0.93
C GLN A 306 7.18 7.88 0.34
N SER A 307 7.47 9.19 0.21
CA SER A 307 7.80 10.05 1.37
C SER A 307 6.57 10.54 2.12
N ILE A 308 5.37 10.38 1.56
CA ILE A 308 4.12 10.80 2.20
C ILE A 308 3.31 9.61 2.74
N GLU A 309 3.57 8.39 2.28
CA GLU A 309 2.88 7.19 2.75
C GLU A 309 3.33 6.73 4.13
N THR A 310 2.47 5.92 4.76
CA THR A 310 2.81 5.22 6.00
C THR A 310 3.96 4.25 5.75
N ARG A 311 5.02 4.37 6.53
CA ARG A 311 6.21 3.52 6.35
C ARG A 311 6.88 3.16 7.66
N GLY A 312 7.52 2.01 7.66
CA GLY A 312 8.46 1.61 8.70
C GLY A 312 9.87 2.04 8.33
N VAL A 313 10.72 2.18 9.33
CA VAL A 313 12.15 2.44 9.15
C VAL A 313 12.92 1.51 10.07
N VAL A 314 13.82 0.71 9.50
CA VAL A 314 14.82 -0.06 10.24
C VAL A 314 16.19 0.36 9.72
N ILE A 315 17.05 0.85 10.61
CA ILE A 315 18.44 1.20 10.27
C ILE A 315 19.35 0.17 10.94
N LEU A 316 20.21 -0.43 10.14
CA LEU A 316 21.17 -1.46 10.52
C LEU A 316 22.60 -0.92 10.42
N GLU A 317 23.41 -1.19 11.42
CA GLU A 317 24.88 -1.14 11.32
C GLU A 317 25.35 -2.50 10.81
N LEU A 318 26.01 -2.50 9.64
CA LEU A 318 26.45 -3.71 8.97
C LEU A 318 27.70 -4.31 9.60
N ASN A 319 27.84 -5.63 9.60
CA ASN A 319 29.06 -6.32 10.03
C ASN A 319 30.30 -5.90 9.19
N THR A 320 30.08 -5.55 7.92
CA THR A 320 31.13 -5.09 6.98
C THR A 320 31.48 -3.61 7.17
N GLY A 321 30.83 -2.92 8.09
CA GLY A 321 30.89 -1.46 8.26
C GLY A 321 29.87 -0.75 7.35
N GLY A 322 29.50 0.47 7.74
CA GLY A 322 28.47 1.26 7.07
C GLY A 322 27.04 0.95 7.59
N LEU A 323 26.06 1.48 6.88
CA LEU A 323 24.65 1.39 7.27
C LEU A 323 23.79 0.86 6.11
N ALA A 324 22.73 0.16 6.46
CA ALA A 324 21.60 -0.11 5.58
C ALA A 324 20.31 0.38 6.21
N ALA A 325 19.38 0.88 5.40
CA ALA A 325 18.03 1.20 5.82
C ALA A 325 17.04 0.31 5.06
N VAL A 326 16.06 -0.26 5.74
CA VAL A 326 14.98 -1.03 5.13
C VAL A 326 13.67 -0.37 5.52
N LEU A 327 12.89 0.02 4.51
CA LEU A 327 11.65 0.78 4.68
C LEU A 327 10.50 0.03 4.03
N PRO A 328 9.77 -0.79 4.78
CA PRO A 328 8.45 -1.25 4.31
C PRO A 328 7.51 -0.05 4.22
N VAL A 329 6.86 0.13 3.06
CA VAL A 329 5.90 1.20 2.78
C VAL A 329 4.53 0.57 2.58
N GLY A 330 3.58 0.92 3.43
CA GLY A 330 2.21 0.46 3.36
C GLY A 330 1.35 1.48 2.63
N MET A 331 0.73 1.07 1.55
CA MET A 331 -0.14 1.87 0.69
C MET A 331 -1.59 1.42 0.81
N CYS A 332 -2.48 2.18 0.18
CA CYS A 332 -3.88 1.80 0.00
C CYS A 332 -4.59 1.40 1.31
N GLN A 333 -5.46 0.41 1.21
CA GLN A 333 -6.41 0.02 2.25
C GLN A 333 -5.79 -0.43 3.56
N VAL A 334 -4.51 -0.76 3.61
CA VAL A 334 -3.91 -1.27 4.84
C VAL A 334 -2.97 -0.30 5.48
N SER A 335 -2.23 0.47 4.70
CA SER A 335 -1.28 1.44 5.26
C SER A 335 -0.62 0.94 6.56
N SER A 336 -0.42 -0.40 6.67
CA SER A 336 0.04 -1.05 7.89
C SER A 336 1.41 -1.65 7.69
N VAL A 337 2.32 -1.24 8.54
CA VAL A 337 3.66 -1.83 8.67
C VAL A 337 3.77 -2.44 10.05
N ASN A 338 4.00 -3.74 10.12
CA ASN A 338 4.11 -4.46 11.37
C ASN A 338 5.50 -5.07 11.52
N PHE A 339 6.22 -4.71 12.56
CA PHE A 339 7.50 -5.33 12.90
C PHE A 339 7.31 -6.48 13.89
N GLU A 340 8.18 -7.47 13.83
CA GLU A 340 8.23 -8.49 14.86
C GLU A 340 8.56 -7.83 16.22
N PRO A 341 7.81 -8.15 17.30
CA PRO A 341 7.84 -7.38 18.55
C PRO A 341 9.18 -7.45 19.30
N GLU A 342 9.98 -8.48 19.05
CA GLU A 342 11.29 -8.68 19.67
C GLU A 342 12.39 -7.80 19.06
N ILE A 343 12.14 -7.17 17.92
CA ILE A 343 13.13 -6.33 17.26
C ILE A 343 13.13 -4.94 17.88
N VAL A 344 14.24 -4.64 18.54
CA VAL A 344 14.47 -3.35 19.20
C VAL A 344 15.88 -2.84 18.87
N PRO A 345 16.17 -1.55 19.09
CA PRO A 345 17.55 -1.05 18.96
C PRO A 345 18.54 -1.88 19.80
N GLY A 346 19.61 -2.35 19.18
CA GLY A 346 20.61 -3.24 19.77
C GLY A 346 20.41 -4.73 19.42
N THR A 347 19.28 -5.13 18.84
CA THR A 347 19.07 -6.51 18.35
C THR A 347 20.06 -6.83 17.25
N VAL A 348 20.78 -7.94 17.39
CA VAL A 348 21.64 -8.51 16.34
C VAL A 348 20.80 -9.42 15.47
N VAL A 349 20.81 -9.19 14.18
CA VAL A 349 20.01 -9.91 13.19
C VAL A 349 20.88 -10.55 12.13
N ARG A 350 20.39 -11.64 11.56
CA ARG A 350 21.02 -12.33 10.43
C ARG A 350 20.20 -12.09 9.17
N LYS A 351 20.87 -12.14 8.04
CA LYS A 351 20.24 -12.16 6.73
C LYS A 351 19.21 -13.31 6.65
N GLY A 352 17.97 -12.95 6.27
CA GLY A 352 16.86 -13.90 6.21
C GLY A 352 16.02 -14.00 7.49
N ASP A 353 16.46 -13.43 8.61
CA ASP A 353 15.64 -13.40 9.83
C ASP A 353 14.32 -12.64 9.57
N PRO A 354 13.19 -13.05 10.17
CA PRO A 354 11.93 -12.33 10.07
C PRO A 354 12.07 -10.89 10.57
N MET A 355 11.55 -9.93 9.82
CA MET A 355 11.52 -8.51 10.22
C MET A 355 10.11 -8.03 10.50
N GLY A 356 9.11 -8.56 9.77
CA GLY A 356 7.72 -8.17 9.95
C GLY A 356 6.81 -8.61 8.82
N CYS A 357 5.64 -7.97 8.72
CA CYS A 357 4.67 -8.27 7.68
C CYS A 357 3.82 -7.03 7.30
N PHE A 358 3.35 -7.05 6.06
CA PHE A 358 2.19 -6.27 5.65
C PHE A 358 0.92 -7.08 5.92
N ARG A 359 -0.15 -6.37 6.23
CA ARG A 359 -1.52 -6.85 6.12
C ARG A 359 -2.08 -6.39 4.80
N PHE A 360 -3.31 -6.78 4.43
CA PHE A 360 -3.86 -6.51 3.12
C PHE A 360 -3.77 -5.04 2.69
N GLY A 361 -3.30 -4.81 1.45
CA GLY A 361 -3.13 -3.52 0.79
C GLY A 361 -1.92 -3.49 -0.12
N GLY A 362 -1.65 -2.35 -0.73
CA GLY A 362 -0.46 -2.15 -1.55
C GLY A 362 0.80 -2.11 -0.69
N SER A 363 1.86 -2.74 -1.17
CA SER A 363 3.08 -2.95 -0.39
C SER A 363 4.34 -2.72 -1.20
N ASN A 364 5.20 -1.88 -0.69
CA ASN A 364 6.51 -1.63 -1.30
C ASN A 364 7.60 -1.77 -0.24
N ILE A 365 8.81 -2.06 -0.68
CA ILE A 365 9.98 -1.99 0.19
C ILE A 365 11.06 -1.16 -0.49
N ILE A 366 11.56 -0.19 0.26
CA ILE A 366 12.70 0.63 -0.12
C ILE A 366 13.90 0.19 0.73
N MET A 367 15.02 0.10 0.08
CA MET A 367 16.25 -0.25 0.76
C MET A 367 17.38 0.69 0.33
#